data_424095785dc1440b74b1482e6be0fb53
#
_entry.id   424095785dc1440b74b1482e6be0fb53
#
_cell.length_a   1.000
_cell.length_b   1.000
_cell.length_c   1.000
_cell.angle_alpha   90.00
_cell.angle_beta   90.00
_cell.angle_gamma   90.00
#
_symmetry.space_group_name_H-M   'P 1'
#
loop_
_entity.id
_entity.type
_entity.pdbx_description
1 polymer ?
#
loop_
_entity_poly.entity_id
_entity_poly.type
_entity_poly.pdbx_seq_one_letter_code
_entity_poly.pdbx_strand_id
1 'polypeptide(L)' 'MIKPYTISTQMWLEHEDDNLGLNGSFVDFRVNVDSIDGYWVESPEEIVLIIRGTAYYIENEAPILHFLSEFFNPMRL' A
#
# COMPACT_ATOMS: atom_id res chain seq x y z
N MET A 1 -8.61 -18.28 7.80
CA MET A 1 -7.86 -17.20 8.49
C MET A 1 -8.83 -16.11 8.90
N ILE A 2 -8.66 -15.59 10.10
CA ILE A 2 -9.50 -14.48 10.58
C ILE A 2 -8.95 -13.17 10.00
N LYS A 3 -9.85 -12.36 9.44
CA LYS A 3 -9.49 -11.07 8.88
C LYS A 3 -9.13 -10.10 10.02
N PRO A 4 -7.91 -9.53 10.04
CA PRO A 4 -7.52 -8.57 11.08
C PRO A 4 -8.24 -7.23 10.92
N TYR A 5 -8.25 -6.44 11.99
CA TYR A 5 -8.75 -5.07 11.94
C TYR A 5 -7.81 -4.12 11.21
N THR A 6 -6.52 -4.30 11.44
CA THR A 6 -5.51 -3.43 10.87
C THR A 6 -4.34 -4.25 10.34
N ILE A 7 -3.65 -3.69 9.38
CA ILE A 7 -2.36 -4.20 8.92
C ILE A 7 -1.33 -3.08 9.00
N SER A 8 -0.09 -3.47 9.23
CA SER A 8 1.03 -2.54 9.24
C SER A 8 1.86 -2.78 7.99
N THR A 9 2.20 -1.71 7.30
CA THR A 9 2.99 -1.78 6.09
C THR A 9 3.89 -0.56 5.98
N GLN A 10 4.59 -0.41 4.87
CA GLN A 10 5.45 0.72 4.58
C GLN A 10 4.88 1.46 3.38
N MET A 11 4.59 2.74 3.56
CA MET A 11 4.05 3.59 2.51
C MET A 11 5.15 4.49 1.96
N TRP A 12 5.21 4.60 0.63
CA TRP A 12 6.11 5.54 -0.01
C TRP A 12 5.57 6.97 0.17
N LEU A 13 6.40 7.81 0.76
CA LEU A 13 6.08 9.22 0.95
C LEU A 13 7.12 10.06 0.20
N GLU A 14 6.65 10.78 -0.80
CA GLU A 14 7.48 11.71 -1.55
C GLU A 14 7.53 13.06 -0.84
N HIS A 15 8.70 13.66 -0.87
CA HIS A 15 8.88 15.01 -0.39
C HIS A 15 9.86 15.75 -1.29
N GLU A 16 9.69 17.04 -1.39
CA GLU A 16 10.52 17.88 -2.21
C GLU A 16 11.81 18.24 -1.47
N ASP A 17 12.92 18.07 -2.17
CA ASP A 17 14.23 18.48 -1.66
C ASP A 17 14.73 19.60 -2.56
N ASP A 18 14.98 20.77 -2.01
CA ASP A 18 15.38 21.98 -2.76
C ASP A 18 16.65 21.77 -3.58
N ASN A 19 17.52 20.87 -3.16
CA ASN A 19 18.81 20.66 -3.82
C ASN A 19 18.81 19.45 -4.78
N LEU A 20 17.95 18.46 -4.53
CA LEU A 20 18.00 17.19 -5.20
C LEU A 20 16.73 16.87 -6.00
N GLY A 21 15.74 17.76 -5.97
CA GLY A 21 14.46 17.53 -6.62
C GLY A 21 13.54 16.69 -5.74
N LEU A 22 12.82 15.76 -6.38
CA LEU A 22 11.92 14.87 -5.64
C LEU A 22 12.70 13.75 -4.98
N ASN A 23 12.42 13.53 -3.73
CA ASN A 23 12.97 12.44 -2.96
C ASN A 23 11.83 11.75 -2.20
N GLY A 24 12.10 10.59 -1.65
CA GLY A 24 11.07 9.87 -0.91
C GLY A 24 11.67 8.83 0.01
N SER A 25 10.83 8.33 0.87
CA SER A 25 11.19 7.25 1.78
C SER A 25 9.97 6.44 2.13
N PHE A 26 10.20 5.20 2.55
CA PHE A 26 9.14 4.41 3.14
C PHE A 26 8.94 4.81 4.59
N VAL A 27 7.69 4.95 4.99
CA VAL A 27 7.31 5.30 6.37
C VAL A 27 6.31 4.27 6.87
N ASP A 28 6.30 4.08 8.18
CA ASP A 28 5.34 3.17 8.81
C ASP A 28 3.92 3.63 8.52
N PHE A 29 3.09 2.69 8.08
CA PHE A 29 1.72 2.97 7.71
C PHE A 29 0.80 1.89 8.25
N ARG A 30 -0.11 2.28 9.13
CA ARG A 30 -1.11 1.37 9.65
C ARG A 30 -2.44 1.62 8.97
N VAL A 31 -3.02 0.57 8.44
CA VAL A 31 -4.24 0.65 7.64
C VAL A 31 -5.39 -0.06 8.36
N ASN A 32 -6.53 0.61 8.45
CA ASN A 32 -7.77 -0.03 8.85
C ASN A 32 -8.26 -0.87 7.66
N VAL A 33 -8.35 -2.17 7.86
CA VAL A 33 -8.68 -3.11 6.78
C VAL A 33 -10.06 -2.85 6.18
N ASP A 34 -11.02 -2.42 6.99
CA ASP A 34 -12.36 -2.13 6.49
C ASP A 34 -12.42 -0.89 5.59
N SER A 35 -11.40 -0.06 5.60
CA SER A 35 -11.34 1.11 4.72
C SER A 35 -10.69 0.84 3.37
N ILE A 36 -10.19 -0.38 3.13
CA ILE A 36 -9.56 -0.75 1.87
C ILE A 36 -10.62 -1.03 0.82
N ASP A 37 -10.56 -0.30 -0.29
CA ASP A 37 -11.45 -0.50 -1.43
C ASP A 37 -10.93 -1.56 -2.40
N GLY A 38 -9.61 -1.66 -2.53
CA GLY A 38 -8.98 -2.60 -3.43
C GLY A 38 -7.49 -2.36 -3.54
N TYR A 39 -6.85 -3.09 -4.43
CA TYR A 39 -5.41 -3.00 -4.65
C TYR A 39 -5.04 -3.48 -6.05
N TRP A 40 -3.84 -3.14 -6.48
CA TRP A 40 -3.18 -3.82 -7.61
C TRP A 40 -1.68 -3.84 -7.39
N VAL A 41 -1.00 -4.78 -8.05
CA VAL A 41 0.46 -4.86 -8.02
C VAL A 41 1.00 -3.96 -9.12
N GLU A 42 1.67 -2.89 -8.73
CA GLU A 42 2.24 -1.92 -9.67
C GLU A 42 3.56 -2.41 -10.25
N SER A 43 4.38 -2.99 -9.41
CA SER A 43 5.70 -3.49 -9.78
C SER A 43 6.16 -4.54 -8.77
N PRO A 44 7.31 -5.22 -9.01
CA PRO A 44 7.85 -6.12 -7.99
C PRO A 44 8.12 -5.45 -6.65
N GLU A 45 8.25 -4.13 -6.63
CA GLU A 45 8.59 -3.38 -5.42
C GLU A 45 7.42 -2.63 -4.81
N GLU A 46 6.33 -2.45 -5.57
CA GLU A 46 5.23 -1.60 -5.15
C GLU A 46 3.85 -2.22 -5.37
N ILE A 47 3.00 -2.02 -4.39
CA ILE A 47 1.56 -2.29 -4.48
C ILE A 47 0.85 -0.94 -4.36
N VAL A 48 -0.17 -0.73 -5.16
CA VAL A 48 -1.08 0.40 -4.97
C VAL A 48 -2.27 -0.07 -4.16
N LEU A 49 -2.51 0.60 -3.05
CA LEU A 49 -3.62 0.30 -2.15
C LEU A 49 -4.61 1.46 -2.22
N ILE A 50 -5.86 1.15 -2.51
CA ILE A 50 -6.92 2.15 -2.56
C ILE A 50 -7.66 2.15 -1.24
N ILE A 51 -7.63 3.28 -0.56
CA ILE A 51 -8.29 3.47 0.73
C ILE A 51 -9.22 4.66 0.60
N ARG A 52 -10.53 4.39 0.70
CA ARG A 52 -11.58 5.40 0.58
C ARG A 52 -11.40 6.30 -0.64
N GLY A 53 -11.07 5.69 -1.77
CA GLY A 53 -10.90 6.38 -3.04
C GLY A 53 -9.53 7.03 -3.26
N THR A 54 -8.63 6.95 -2.31
CA THR A 54 -7.29 7.51 -2.42
C THR A 54 -6.26 6.41 -2.63
N ALA A 55 -5.35 6.61 -3.59
CA ALA A 55 -4.29 5.66 -3.89
C ALA A 55 -3.06 5.91 -3.02
N TYR A 56 -2.54 4.83 -2.45
CA TYR A 56 -1.31 4.86 -1.66
C TYR A 56 -0.34 3.84 -2.22
N TYR A 57 0.91 4.23 -2.37
CA TYR A 57 1.97 3.32 -2.82
C TYR A 57 2.61 2.69 -1.60
N ILE A 58 2.51 1.37 -1.48
CA ILE A 58 3.10 0.63 -0.36
C ILE A 58 4.14 -0.35 -0.87
N GLU A 59 5.05 -0.73 0.02
CA GLU A 59 6.07 -1.70 -0.30
C GLU A 59 5.45 -3.08 -0.58
N ASN A 60 5.90 -3.71 -1.67
CA ASN A 60 5.43 -5.06 -2.03
C ASN A 60 6.13 -6.11 -1.17
N GLU A 61 5.65 -6.26 0.04
CA GLU A 61 6.12 -7.29 0.98
C GLU A 61 5.25 -8.54 0.83
N ALA A 62 5.88 -9.69 0.82
CA ALA A 62 5.18 -10.96 0.61
C ALA A 62 4.00 -11.18 1.58
N PRO A 63 4.14 -10.93 2.89
CA PRO A 63 3.01 -11.09 3.81
C PRO A 63 1.84 -10.17 3.50
N ILE A 64 2.11 -8.95 3.06
CA ILE A 64 1.07 -7.98 2.72
C ILE A 64 0.36 -8.40 1.43
N LEU A 65 1.11 -8.78 0.42
CA LEU A 65 0.52 -9.26 -0.84
C LEU A 65 -0.33 -10.50 -0.61
N HIS A 66 0.15 -11.43 0.20
CA HIS A 66 -0.60 -12.64 0.54
C HIS A 66 -1.93 -12.29 1.23
N PHE A 67 -1.89 -11.38 2.20
CA PHE A 67 -3.10 -10.91 2.88
C PHE A 67 -4.08 -10.28 1.89
N LEU A 68 -3.60 -9.38 1.04
CA LEU A 68 -4.47 -8.69 0.08
C LEU A 68 -5.08 -9.67 -0.92
N SER A 69 -4.30 -10.63 -1.41
CA SER A 69 -4.79 -11.63 -2.37
C SER A 69 -5.84 -12.56 -1.74
N GLU A 70 -5.80 -12.76 -0.44
CA GLU A 70 -6.75 -13.63 0.25
C GLU A 70 -8.08 -12.94 0.54
N PHE A 71 -8.05 -11.66 0.90
CA PHE A 71 -9.26 -10.96 1.34
C PHE A 71 -9.82 -9.98 0.31
N PHE A 72 -9.08 -9.66 -0.73
CA PHE A 72 -9.50 -8.69 -1.74
C PHE A 72 -9.20 -9.21 -3.13
N ASN A 73 -9.98 -8.77 -4.11
CA ASN A 73 -9.70 -9.05 -5.51
C ASN A 73 -8.81 -7.95 -6.07
N PRO A 74 -7.79 -8.32 -6.90
CA PRO A 74 -6.98 -7.29 -7.55
C PRO A 74 -7.84 -6.44 -8.48
N MET A 75 -7.62 -5.14 -8.42
CA MET A 75 -8.28 -4.20 -9.32
C MET A 75 -7.52 -4.14 -10.64
N ARG A 76 -8.23 -3.90 -11.72
CA ARG A 76 -7.62 -3.70 -13.03
C ARG A 76 -7.83 -2.26 -13.45
N LEU A 77 -6.80 -1.70 -13.99
CA LEU A 77 -6.85 -0.37 -14.57
C LEU A 77 -7.37 -0.44 -16.01
#